data_1b2cff63fb2b7118cf0b3467aa7f1727
#
_entry.id   1b2cff63fb2b7118cf0b3467aa7f1727
#
_cell.length_a   1.000
_cell.length_b   1.000
_cell.length_c   1.000
_cell.angle_alpha   90.00
_cell.angle_beta   90.00
_cell.angle_gamma   90.00
#
_symmetry.space_group_name_H-M   'P 1'
#
loop_
_entity.id
_entity.type
_entity.pdbx_description
1 polymer ?
#
loop_
_entity_poly.entity_id
_entity_poly.type
_entity_poly.pdbx_seq_one_letter_code
_entity_poly.pdbx_strand_id
1 'polypeptide(L)'
;MKKWILIAITVMVLSGCGETDFTPRAIEAETDICAVCNMSITHEEYAAQLIEQDGDHLVFDDLGCLIEHINEMDQAELGAAFIKDAQTNEWLNIERAAYVYAPEEWTPMSYHVLAFENTDMAQQWLDGGQQGELLVLDDLYGFDWGNHH
;
A
#
# COMPACT_ATOMS: atom_id res chain seq x y z
N MET A 1 -3.67 40.86 59.02
CA MET A 1 -4.24 40.85 57.66
C MET A 1 -3.43 39.87 56.83
N LYS A 2 -3.92 38.61 56.70
CA LYS A 2 -3.24 37.53 55.96
C LYS A 2 -3.75 37.57 54.54
N LYS A 3 -2.89 37.91 53.58
CA LYS A 3 -3.18 37.82 52.16
C LYS A 3 -2.99 36.36 51.72
N TRP A 4 -4.06 35.68 51.39
CA TRP A 4 -4.06 34.36 50.79
C TRP A 4 -3.83 34.53 49.29
N ILE A 5 -2.65 34.15 48.82
CA ILE A 5 -2.34 34.07 47.41
C ILE A 5 -2.77 32.68 46.94
N LEU A 6 -3.91 32.60 46.27
CA LEU A 6 -4.35 31.40 45.56
C LEU A 6 -3.54 31.27 44.26
N ILE A 7 -2.55 30.40 44.28
CA ILE A 7 -1.84 30.00 43.07
C ILE A 7 -2.74 28.96 42.36
N ALA A 8 -3.44 29.42 41.33
CA ALA A 8 -4.14 28.52 40.41
C ALA A 8 -3.09 27.86 39.48
N ILE A 9 -2.76 26.61 39.78
CA ILE A 9 -1.95 25.80 38.90
C ILE A 9 -2.87 25.33 37.76
N THR A 10 -2.80 26.02 36.62
CA THR A 10 -3.43 25.59 35.37
C THR A 10 -2.61 24.45 34.82
N VAL A 11 -3.05 23.23 35.04
CA VAL A 11 -2.50 22.06 34.38
C VAL A 11 -2.95 22.10 32.92
N MET A 12 -2.06 22.57 32.07
CA MET A 12 -2.21 22.48 30.62
C MET A 12 -2.00 21.03 30.22
N VAL A 13 -3.10 20.28 30.06
CA VAL A 13 -3.06 18.95 29.47
C VAL A 13 -2.77 19.16 27.97
N LEU A 14 -1.52 19.02 27.58
CA LEU A 14 -1.17 18.87 26.17
C LEU A 14 -1.70 17.52 25.73
N SER A 15 -2.89 17.50 25.14
CA SER A 15 -3.36 16.38 24.34
C SER A 15 -2.46 16.32 23.12
N GLY A 16 -1.39 15.56 23.20
CA GLY A 16 -0.61 15.17 22.02
C GLY A 16 -1.48 14.20 21.21
N CYS A 17 -2.27 14.69 20.26
CA CYS A 17 -2.69 13.89 19.14
C CYS A 17 -1.41 13.54 18.37
N GLY A 18 -0.86 12.36 18.60
CA GLY A 18 0.17 11.81 17.72
C GLY A 18 -0.47 11.65 16.34
N GLU A 19 0.07 12.37 15.36
CA GLU A 19 -0.29 12.17 13.97
C GLU A 19 0.16 10.76 13.57
N THR A 20 -0.73 9.94 13.02
CA THR A 20 -0.38 8.60 12.55
C THR A 20 0.62 8.73 11.41
N ASP A 21 1.73 7.98 11.49
CA ASP A 21 2.74 7.95 10.43
C ASP A 21 2.30 6.97 9.34
N PHE A 22 1.94 7.46 8.18
CA PHE A 22 1.58 6.69 7.01
C PHE A 22 2.78 6.45 6.06
N THR A 23 3.98 6.33 6.60
CA THR A 23 5.18 6.02 5.80
C THR A 23 5.36 4.50 5.70
N PRO A 24 5.47 3.93 4.47
CA PRO A 24 5.69 2.50 4.30
C PRO A 24 7.05 2.09 4.86
N ARG A 25 7.09 0.96 5.54
CA ARG A 25 8.33 0.38 6.07
C ARG A 25 9.02 -0.53 5.05
N ALA A 26 10.26 -0.88 5.32
CA ALA A 26 10.94 -1.93 4.56
C ALA A 26 10.24 -3.29 4.77
N ILE A 27 10.28 -4.14 3.75
CA ILE A 27 9.85 -5.54 3.83
C ILE A 27 10.99 -6.36 4.44
N GLU A 28 10.64 -7.26 5.34
CA GLU A 28 11.54 -8.25 5.91
C GLU A 28 11.22 -9.63 5.33
N ALA A 29 11.83 -9.94 4.19
CA ALA A 29 11.47 -11.06 3.31
C ALA A 29 11.33 -12.44 3.99
N GLU A 30 12.04 -12.71 5.08
CA GLU A 30 11.97 -14.02 5.76
C GLU A 30 10.89 -14.07 6.86
N THR A 31 10.41 -12.94 7.32
CA THR A 31 9.49 -12.82 8.47
C THR A 31 8.14 -12.24 8.11
N ASP A 32 8.08 -11.42 7.08
CA ASP A 32 6.83 -10.84 6.61
C ASP A 32 6.00 -11.89 5.86
N ILE A 33 4.73 -11.97 6.26
CA ILE A 33 3.74 -12.90 5.70
C ILE A 33 2.61 -12.08 5.11
N CYS A 34 2.22 -12.41 3.88
CA CYS A 34 1.08 -11.79 3.21
C CYS A 34 -0.21 -11.97 4.01
N ALA A 35 -0.92 -10.87 4.26
CA ALA A 35 -2.14 -10.88 5.07
C ALA A 35 -3.31 -11.64 4.43
N VAL A 36 -3.29 -11.90 3.13
CA VAL A 36 -4.34 -12.60 2.38
C VAL A 36 -3.96 -14.04 2.12
N CYS A 37 -2.88 -14.30 1.37
CA CYS A 37 -2.54 -15.65 0.95
C CYS A 37 -1.71 -16.45 1.98
N ASN A 38 -1.23 -15.81 3.07
CA ASN A 38 -0.41 -16.39 4.14
C ASN A 38 0.95 -16.96 3.67
N MET A 39 1.44 -16.54 2.52
CA MET A 39 2.79 -16.88 2.04
C MET A 39 3.82 -15.86 2.53
N SER A 40 5.07 -16.32 2.73
CA SER A 40 6.18 -15.41 3.02
C SER A 40 6.49 -14.54 1.81
N ILE A 41 6.75 -13.26 2.04
CA ILE A 41 7.11 -12.31 0.98
C ILE A 41 8.59 -12.54 0.62
N THR A 42 8.83 -13.26 -0.46
CA THR A 42 10.19 -13.59 -0.96
C THR A 42 10.62 -12.70 -2.13
N HIS A 43 9.69 -12.00 -2.73
CA HIS A 43 9.88 -11.10 -3.87
C HIS A 43 9.46 -9.69 -3.49
N GLU A 44 10.35 -9.00 -2.79
CA GLU A 44 10.10 -7.65 -2.25
C GLU A 44 9.76 -6.63 -3.34
N GLU A 45 10.22 -6.87 -4.58
CA GLU A 45 9.98 -6.01 -5.74
C GLU A 45 8.52 -5.99 -6.19
N TYR A 46 7.70 -6.94 -5.73
CA TYR A 46 6.24 -6.98 -5.99
C TYR A 46 5.40 -6.66 -4.77
N ALA A 47 6.05 -6.46 -3.62
CA ALA A 47 5.36 -6.29 -2.36
C ALA A 47 4.46 -5.05 -2.34
N ALA A 48 3.34 -5.19 -1.67
CA ALA A 48 2.45 -4.10 -1.35
C ALA A 48 2.30 -3.94 0.17
N GLN A 49 1.83 -2.79 0.61
CA GLN A 49 1.66 -2.47 2.03
C GLN A 49 0.43 -1.59 2.23
N LEU A 50 -0.33 -1.88 3.27
CA LEU A 50 -1.42 -1.04 3.75
C LEU A 50 -1.11 -0.60 5.17
N ILE A 51 -1.37 0.67 5.46
CA ILE A 51 -1.27 1.24 6.79
C ILE A 51 -2.68 1.66 7.20
N GLU A 52 -3.18 1.08 8.28
CA GLU A 52 -4.48 1.40 8.81
C GLU A 52 -4.50 2.76 9.53
N GLN A 53 -5.68 3.31 9.77
CA GLN A 53 -5.84 4.60 10.44
C GLN A 53 -5.23 4.65 11.86
N ASP A 54 -5.13 3.52 12.52
CA ASP A 54 -4.50 3.39 13.85
C ASP A 54 -2.98 3.21 13.78
N GLY A 55 -2.42 3.03 12.57
CA GLY A 55 -0.99 2.89 12.31
C GLY A 55 -0.51 1.44 12.17
N ASP A 56 -1.40 0.46 12.22
CA ASP A 56 -1.02 -0.93 11.97
C ASP A 56 -0.66 -1.16 10.50
N HIS A 57 0.40 -1.95 10.27
CA HIS A 57 0.91 -2.26 8.94
C HIS A 57 0.56 -3.68 8.53
N LEU A 58 -0.13 -3.80 7.41
CA LEU A 58 -0.35 -5.06 6.71
C LEU A 58 0.53 -5.13 5.46
N VAL A 59 1.06 -6.29 5.15
CA VAL A 59 1.93 -6.51 4.00
C VAL A 59 1.36 -7.59 3.09
N PHE A 60 1.62 -7.46 1.81
CA PHE A 60 1.09 -8.33 0.76
C PHE A 60 2.21 -8.65 -0.23
N ASP A 61 2.21 -9.85 -0.77
CA ASP A 61 3.24 -10.30 -1.71
C ASP A 61 2.97 -9.90 -3.15
N ASP A 62 1.74 -9.43 -3.45
CA ASP A 62 1.34 -8.98 -4.77
C ASP A 62 0.25 -7.90 -4.65
N LEU A 63 0.10 -7.07 -5.68
CA LEU A 63 -0.92 -6.03 -5.78
C LEU A 63 -2.35 -6.60 -5.66
N GLY A 64 -2.62 -7.76 -6.26
CA GLY A 64 -3.94 -8.37 -6.19
C GLY A 64 -4.36 -8.70 -4.77
N CYS A 65 -3.48 -9.25 -3.95
CA CYS A 65 -3.76 -9.49 -2.53
C CYS A 65 -4.09 -8.20 -1.77
N LEU A 66 -3.38 -7.10 -2.06
CA LEU A 66 -3.70 -5.79 -1.48
C LEU A 66 -5.11 -5.34 -1.88
N ILE A 67 -5.46 -5.39 -3.16
CA ILE A 67 -6.76 -4.93 -3.66
C ILE A 67 -7.90 -5.82 -3.15
N GLU A 68 -7.71 -7.14 -3.09
CA GLU A 68 -8.69 -8.06 -2.45
C GLU A 68 -8.97 -7.63 -1.01
N HIS A 69 -7.91 -7.37 -0.23
CA HIS A 69 -8.06 -6.92 1.15
C HIS A 69 -8.80 -5.59 1.26
N ILE A 70 -8.45 -4.60 0.42
CA ILE A 70 -9.13 -3.29 0.39
C ILE A 70 -10.61 -3.42 0.04
N ASN A 71 -10.97 -4.34 -0.85
CA ASN A 71 -12.36 -4.59 -1.24
C ASN A 71 -13.21 -5.19 -0.10
N GLU A 72 -12.58 -5.89 0.84
CA GLU A 72 -13.26 -6.58 1.94
C GLU A 72 -13.25 -5.78 3.26
N MET A 73 -12.29 -4.87 3.45
CA MET A 73 -12.14 -4.09 4.67
C MET A 73 -13.15 -2.95 4.80
N ASP A 74 -13.34 -2.44 6.02
CA ASP A 74 -14.05 -1.17 6.23
C ASP A 74 -13.18 -0.01 5.70
N GLN A 75 -13.70 0.73 4.74
CA GLN A 75 -12.99 1.86 4.14
C GLN A 75 -12.60 2.95 5.17
N ALA A 76 -13.26 2.99 6.32
CA ALA A 76 -12.90 3.91 7.40
C ALA A 76 -11.58 3.52 8.10
N GLU A 77 -11.15 2.27 7.96
CA GLU A 77 -9.89 1.76 8.54
C GLU A 77 -8.69 2.01 7.61
N LEU A 78 -8.93 2.25 6.32
CA LEU A 78 -7.86 2.52 5.34
C LEU A 78 -7.20 3.88 5.63
N GLY A 79 -5.92 3.87 5.97
CA GLY A 79 -5.07 5.04 6.14
C GLY A 79 -4.33 5.39 4.85
N ALA A 80 -3.42 4.53 4.42
CA ALA A 80 -2.69 4.66 3.17
C ALA A 80 -2.30 3.29 2.61
N ALA A 81 -2.15 3.17 1.30
CA ALA A 81 -1.71 1.94 0.67
C ALA A 81 -0.61 2.21 -0.38
N PHE A 82 0.32 1.28 -0.47
CA PHE A 82 1.53 1.40 -1.27
C PHE A 82 1.84 0.12 -2.03
N ILE A 83 2.50 0.28 -3.16
CA ILE A 83 3.00 -0.78 -4.03
C ILE A 83 4.42 -0.46 -4.48
N LYS A 84 5.22 -1.46 -4.80
CA LYS A 84 6.54 -1.25 -5.39
C LYS A 84 6.44 -0.85 -6.86
N ASP A 85 7.24 0.16 -7.24
CA ASP A 85 7.43 0.55 -8.64
C ASP A 85 8.22 -0.52 -9.38
N ALA A 86 7.71 -0.97 -10.51
CA ALA A 86 8.30 -2.06 -11.30
C ALA A 86 9.69 -1.73 -11.89
N GLN A 87 10.07 -0.45 -11.98
CA GLN A 87 11.34 -0.02 -12.55
C GLN A 87 12.36 0.40 -11.49
N THR A 88 11.91 1.07 -10.45
CA THR A 88 12.80 1.69 -9.44
C THR A 88 12.81 0.94 -8.11
N ASN A 89 11.84 0.07 -7.88
CA ASN A 89 11.60 -0.62 -6.60
C ASN A 89 11.30 0.34 -5.42
N GLU A 90 10.90 1.59 -5.72
CA GLU A 90 10.48 2.55 -4.72
C GLU A 90 9.01 2.34 -4.34
N TRP A 91 8.61 2.83 -3.17
CA TRP A 91 7.22 2.79 -2.75
C TRP A 91 6.39 3.86 -3.46
N LEU A 92 5.32 3.44 -4.12
CA LEU A 92 4.32 4.31 -4.74
C LEU A 92 3.02 4.27 -3.94
N ASN A 93 2.42 5.42 -3.68
CA ASN A 93 1.04 5.44 -3.19
C ASN A 93 0.10 4.98 -4.31
N ILE A 94 -0.78 4.00 -4.02
CA ILE A 94 -1.64 3.39 -5.03
C ILE A 94 -2.59 4.36 -5.72
N GLU A 95 -2.97 5.45 -5.05
CA GLU A 95 -3.86 6.48 -5.64
C GLU A 95 -3.19 7.32 -6.73
N ARG A 96 -1.84 7.30 -6.77
CA ARG A 96 -1.05 8.10 -7.71
C ARG A 96 -0.35 7.27 -8.77
N ALA A 97 -0.28 5.97 -8.56
CA ALA A 97 0.36 5.05 -9.47
C ALA A 97 -0.47 4.85 -10.76
N ALA A 98 0.20 4.47 -11.81
CA ALA A 98 -0.41 3.88 -13.01
C ALA A 98 -0.09 2.39 -13.05
N TYR A 99 -0.90 1.61 -13.72
CA TYR A 99 -0.79 0.17 -13.73
C TYR A 99 -0.77 -0.38 -15.14
N VAL A 100 -0.13 -1.53 -15.32
CA VAL A 100 -0.15 -2.28 -16.58
C VAL A 100 -0.49 -3.73 -16.28
N TYR A 101 -1.58 -4.22 -16.87
CA TYR A 101 -1.81 -5.66 -16.97
C TYR A 101 -0.95 -6.22 -18.09
N ALA A 102 0.02 -7.05 -17.76
CA ALA A 102 1.00 -7.61 -18.65
C ALA A 102 1.04 -9.16 -18.53
N PRO A 103 0.21 -9.89 -19.28
CA PRO A 103 0.01 -11.34 -19.07
C PRO A 103 1.27 -12.18 -19.28
N GLU A 104 2.31 -11.65 -19.93
CA GLU A 104 3.59 -12.34 -20.12
C GLU A 104 4.58 -12.09 -18.98
N GLU A 105 4.32 -11.09 -18.13
CA GLU A 105 5.17 -10.78 -16.98
C GLU A 105 4.78 -11.65 -15.78
N TRP A 106 5.77 -12.17 -15.11
CA TRP A 106 5.54 -12.99 -13.93
C TRP A 106 5.30 -12.09 -12.70
N THR A 107 4.32 -12.46 -11.85
CA THR A 107 4.14 -11.89 -10.50
C THR A 107 3.87 -13.03 -9.51
N PRO A 108 4.11 -12.83 -8.20
CA PRO A 108 4.02 -13.90 -7.20
C PRO A 108 2.70 -14.70 -7.25
N MET A 109 1.58 -14.01 -7.36
CA MET A 109 0.25 -14.60 -7.42
C MET A 109 -0.27 -14.79 -8.85
N SER A 110 0.57 -14.53 -9.87
CA SER A 110 0.18 -14.61 -11.28
C SER A 110 -0.97 -13.68 -11.66
N TYR A 111 -1.07 -12.55 -11.01
CA TYR A 111 -2.04 -11.50 -11.35
C TYR A 111 -1.58 -10.65 -12.54
N HIS A 112 -0.26 -10.65 -12.82
CA HIS A 112 0.33 -10.00 -13.99
C HIS A 112 0.10 -8.48 -14.05
N VAL A 113 -0.09 -7.82 -12.93
CA VAL A 113 -0.25 -6.37 -12.86
C VAL A 113 0.97 -5.74 -12.23
N LEU A 114 1.57 -4.80 -12.96
CA LEU A 114 2.73 -4.02 -12.54
C LEU A 114 2.33 -2.58 -12.25
N ALA A 115 3.01 -1.93 -11.31
CA ALA A 115 2.79 -0.53 -10.97
C ALA A 115 3.96 0.35 -11.42
N PHE A 116 3.65 1.58 -11.81
CA PHE A 116 4.60 2.59 -12.27
C PHE A 116 4.28 3.94 -11.61
N GLU A 117 5.28 4.80 -11.48
CA GLU A 117 5.14 6.11 -10.84
C GLU A 117 3.99 6.96 -11.44
N ASN A 118 3.80 6.86 -12.76
CA ASN A 118 2.76 7.58 -13.48
C ASN A 118 2.46 6.93 -14.85
N THR A 119 1.44 7.43 -15.53
CA THR A 119 1.00 6.95 -16.83
C THR A 119 2.09 7.06 -17.92
N ASP A 120 2.92 8.11 -17.88
CA ASP A 120 3.98 8.29 -18.88
C ASP A 120 5.05 7.19 -18.74
N MET A 121 5.39 6.80 -17.51
CA MET A 121 6.35 5.72 -17.25
C MET A 121 5.76 4.36 -17.65
N ALA A 122 4.49 4.11 -17.35
CA ALA A 122 3.80 2.91 -17.78
C ALA A 122 3.72 2.81 -19.31
N GLN A 123 3.39 3.90 -20.00
CA GLN A 123 3.36 3.94 -21.45
C GLN A 123 4.75 3.75 -22.08
N GLN A 124 5.77 4.35 -21.50
CA GLN A 124 7.17 4.18 -21.95
C GLN A 124 7.64 2.72 -21.85
N TRP A 125 7.21 2.03 -20.79
CA TRP A 125 7.49 0.61 -20.60
C TRP A 125 6.81 -0.22 -21.70
N LEU A 126 5.54 0.04 -22.02
CA LEU A 126 4.79 -0.61 -23.12
C LEU A 126 5.44 -0.31 -24.49
N ASP A 127 5.84 0.93 -24.72
CA ASP A 127 6.51 1.36 -25.98
C ASP A 127 7.90 0.70 -26.15
N GLY A 128 8.47 0.18 -25.07
CA GLY A 128 9.69 -0.63 -25.07
C GLY A 128 9.53 -2.02 -25.70
N GLY A 129 8.31 -2.39 -26.11
CA GLY A 129 7.99 -3.64 -26.80
C GLY A 129 7.31 -4.68 -25.94
N GLN A 130 6.98 -4.37 -24.70
CA GLN A 130 6.20 -5.22 -23.83
C GLN A 130 4.71 -5.18 -24.23
N GLN A 131 4.03 -6.30 -24.04
CA GLN A 131 2.60 -6.39 -24.32
C GLN A 131 1.81 -6.23 -23.02
N GLY A 132 0.79 -5.38 -23.03
CA GLY A 132 -0.04 -5.14 -21.87
C GLY A 132 -1.13 -4.10 -22.11
N GLU A 133 -1.95 -3.92 -21.10
CA GLU A 133 -3.05 -2.96 -21.08
C GLU A 133 -2.81 -1.96 -19.94
N LEU A 134 -2.90 -0.67 -20.25
CA LEU A 134 -2.80 0.39 -19.24
C LEU A 134 -4.09 0.42 -18.40
N LEU A 135 -3.93 0.42 -17.09
CA LEU A 135 -5.02 0.47 -16.11
C LEU A 135 -4.85 1.66 -15.17
N VAL A 136 -5.95 2.10 -14.59
CA VAL A 136 -5.99 3.03 -13.45
C VAL A 136 -6.51 2.33 -12.21
N LEU A 137 -6.38 2.95 -11.03
CA LEU A 137 -6.78 2.34 -9.76
C LEU A 137 -8.24 1.84 -9.77
N ASP A 138 -9.16 2.59 -10.35
CA ASP A 138 -10.57 2.22 -10.40
C ASP A 138 -10.81 0.91 -11.19
N ASP A 139 -10.00 0.63 -12.20
CA ASP A 139 -10.07 -0.62 -12.95
C ASP A 139 -9.70 -1.81 -12.07
N LEU A 140 -8.78 -1.63 -11.12
CA LEU A 140 -8.29 -2.69 -10.24
C LEU A 140 -9.36 -3.18 -9.25
N TYR A 141 -10.25 -2.32 -8.78
CA TYR A 141 -11.32 -2.71 -7.87
C TYR A 141 -12.36 -3.65 -8.50
N GLY A 142 -12.46 -3.64 -9.81
CA GLY A 142 -13.32 -4.53 -10.59
C GLY A 142 -12.56 -5.56 -11.42
N PHE A 143 -11.24 -5.64 -11.26
CA PHE A 143 -10.39 -6.55 -12.02
C PHE A 143 -10.67 -8.00 -11.64
N ASP A 144 -10.61 -8.91 -12.61
CA ASP A 144 -10.72 -10.34 -12.35
C ASP A 144 -9.37 -10.91 -11.89
N TRP A 145 -9.16 -10.91 -10.58
CA TRP A 145 -7.94 -11.42 -9.96
C TRP A 145 -7.84 -12.97 -10.01
N GLY A 146 -8.87 -13.65 -10.51
CA GLY A 146 -8.94 -15.11 -10.48
C GLY A 146 -9.27 -15.66 -9.09
N ASN A 147 -9.70 -16.92 -9.03
CA ASN A 147 -9.96 -17.59 -7.74
C ASN A 147 -8.69 -18.35 -7.31
N HIS A 148 -7.82 -17.72 -6.57
CA HIS A 148 -6.58 -18.30 -6.02
C HIS A 148 -6.72 -18.76 -4.55
N HIS A 149 -7.93 -19.17 -4.14
CA HIS A 149 -8.21 -19.73 -2.81
C HIS A 149 -8.07 -21.25 -2.79
#